data_c63e061908a4673382aff3244f581340
#
_entry.id   c63e061908a4673382aff3244f581340
#
_cell.length_a   1.000
_cell.length_b   1.000
_cell.length_c   1.000
_cell.angle_alpha   90.00
_cell.angle_beta   90.00
_cell.angle_gamma   90.00
#
_symmetry.space_group_name_H-M   'P 1'
#
loop_
_entity.id
_entity.type
_entity.pdbx_description
1 polymer ?
#
loop_
_entity_poly.entity_id
_entity_poly.type
_entity_poly.pdbx_seq_one_letter_code
_entity_poly.pdbx_strand_id
1 'polypeptide(L)'
;MKRITLLLITSIIMLSSSITQAQTKTDSKTLRHVVLFKFKDSSTPEDVKKVEQAFAALAGKVSLIKDFEWGKNTSPENLNQGLTHCFLVTFTSDKDRDTYLVHPDHKAFVEVLKPHLDKVTVLDYWAGK
;
A
#
# COMPACT_ATOMS: atom_id res chain seq x y z
N MET A 1 -35.89 -72.05 -28.66
CA MET A 1 -36.12 -70.63 -28.96
C MET A 1 -35.50 -69.78 -27.85
N LYS A 2 -34.28 -69.22 -28.06
CA LYS A 2 -33.63 -68.41 -27.07
C LYS A 2 -33.91 -66.92 -27.39
N ARG A 3 -34.60 -66.23 -26.50
CA ARG A 3 -34.87 -64.78 -26.61
C ARG A 3 -33.62 -64.03 -26.06
N ILE A 4 -32.94 -63.35 -26.91
CA ILE A 4 -31.81 -62.44 -26.54
C ILE A 4 -32.43 -61.08 -26.21
N THR A 5 -32.38 -60.71 -24.95
CA THR A 5 -32.84 -59.41 -24.48
C THR A 5 -31.66 -58.45 -24.61
N LEU A 6 -31.75 -57.49 -25.55
CA LEU A 6 -30.77 -56.44 -25.78
C LEU A 6 -30.97 -55.32 -24.77
N LEU A 7 -30.06 -55.19 -23.80
CA LEU A 7 -30.05 -54.09 -22.83
C LEU A 7 -29.37 -52.88 -23.49
N LEU A 8 -30.16 -51.85 -23.80
CA LEU A 8 -29.67 -50.54 -24.21
C LEU A 8 -29.21 -49.76 -22.96
N ILE A 9 -27.91 -49.60 -22.78
CA ILE A 9 -27.34 -48.73 -21.76
C ILE A 9 -27.23 -47.33 -22.37
N THR A 10 -28.15 -46.45 -22.03
CA THR A 10 -28.06 -45.01 -22.35
C THR A 10 -27.09 -44.33 -21.39
N SER A 11 -25.89 -44.03 -21.86
CA SER A 11 -24.90 -43.26 -21.13
C SER A 11 -25.28 -41.76 -21.17
N ILE A 12 -25.76 -41.25 -20.04
CA ILE A 12 -26.01 -39.81 -19.85
C ILE A 12 -24.67 -39.15 -19.53
N ILE A 13 -24.10 -38.46 -20.49
CA ILE A 13 -22.93 -37.61 -20.30
C ILE A 13 -23.42 -36.32 -19.66
N MET A 14 -23.20 -36.17 -18.33
CA MET A 14 -23.37 -34.92 -17.60
C MET A 14 -22.24 -33.96 -17.98
N LEU A 15 -22.56 -33.02 -18.88
CA LEU A 15 -21.66 -31.93 -19.23
C LEU A 15 -21.66 -30.91 -18.07
N SER A 16 -20.70 -31.03 -17.16
CA SER A 16 -20.50 -30.07 -16.08
C SER A 16 -19.90 -28.77 -16.66
N SER A 17 -20.78 -27.81 -16.93
CA SER A 17 -20.37 -26.45 -17.30
C SER A 17 -19.75 -25.76 -16.08
N SER A 18 -18.42 -25.77 -15.97
CA SER A 18 -17.70 -24.96 -15.01
C SER A 18 -17.87 -23.49 -15.39
N ILE A 19 -18.75 -22.78 -14.71
CA ILE A 19 -18.87 -21.33 -14.81
C ILE A 19 -17.65 -20.75 -14.09
N THR A 20 -16.63 -20.44 -14.84
CA THR A 20 -15.50 -19.62 -14.35
C THR A 20 -16.06 -18.21 -14.13
N GLN A 21 -16.43 -17.90 -12.89
CA GLN A 21 -16.71 -16.52 -12.50
C GLN A 21 -15.40 -15.73 -12.61
N ALA A 22 -15.29 -15.00 -13.72
CA ALA A 22 -14.27 -13.96 -13.84
C ALA A 22 -14.58 -12.92 -12.75
N GLN A 23 -13.83 -12.97 -11.66
CA GLN A 23 -13.87 -11.97 -10.60
C GLN A 23 -13.37 -10.68 -11.23
N THR A 24 -14.29 -9.80 -11.62
CA THR A 24 -13.97 -8.42 -12.03
C THR A 24 -13.33 -7.75 -10.82
N LYS A 25 -12.01 -7.68 -10.82
CA LYS A 25 -11.25 -6.86 -9.90
C LYS A 25 -11.69 -5.42 -10.19
N THR A 26 -12.62 -4.92 -9.40
CA THR A 26 -12.92 -3.49 -9.40
C THR A 26 -11.64 -2.81 -8.95
N ASP A 27 -10.92 -2.21 -9.90
CA ASP A 27 -9.79 -1.32 -9.62
C ASP A 27 -10.34 -0.10 -8.87
N SER A 28 -10.53 -0.25 -7.56
CA SER A 28 -10.88 0.86 -6.71
C SER A 28 -9.68 1.80 -6.70
N LYS A 29 -9.89 3.03 -7.20
CA LYS A 29 -8.89 4.09 -7.11
C LYS A 29 -8.46 4.24 -5.65
N THR A 30 -7.17 4.33 -5.43
CA THR A 30 -6.59 4.56 -4.11
C THR A 30 -5.80 5.86 -4.12
N LEU A 31 -5.89 6.62 -3.03
CA LEU A 31 -5.12 7.85 -2.85
C LEU A 31 -3.73 7.47 -2.32
N ARG A 32 -2.71 7.90 -3.03
CA ARG A 32 -1.31 7.75 -2.64
C ARG A 32 -0.81 9.05 -2.06
N HIS A 33 -0.28 8.97 -0.84
CA HIS A 33 0.37 10.06 -0.13
C HIS A 33 1.85 9.72 -0.05
N VAL A 34 2.64 10.33 -0.94
CA VAL A 34 4.09 10.11 -1.06
C VAL A 34 4.82 11.16 -0.24
N VAL A 35 5.67 10.72 0.67
CA VAL A 35 6.45 11.61 1.53
C VAL A 35 7.92 11.29 1.39
N LEU A 36 8.71 12.27 0.98
CA LEU A 36 10.14 12.16 0.78
C LEU A 36 10.90 12.99 1.83
N PHE A 37 11.90 12.39 2.48
CA PHE A 37 12.72 13.08 3.48
C PHE A 37 14.17 13.22 3.07
N LYS A 38 14.73 14.39 3.39
CA LYS A 38 16.15 14.61 3.62
C LYS A 38 16.35 14.89 5.11
N PHE A 39 17.21 14.12 5.75
CA PHE A 39 17.59 14.33 7.14
C PHE A 39 18.73 15.36 7.24
N LYS A 40 18.82 16.03 8.38
CA LYS A 40 19.94 16.92 8.68
C LYS A 40 21.23 16.11 8.77
N ASP A 41 22.34 16.69 8.35
CA ASP A 41 23.67 16.09 8.44
C ASP A 41 24.08 15.82 9.91
N SER A 42 23.48 16.55 10.87
CA SER A 42 23.70 16.36 12.30
C SER A 42 22.93 15.19 12.90
N SER A 43 21.98 14.58 12.15
CA SER A 43 21.22 13.43 12.64
C SER A 43 22.06 12.16 12.58
N THR A 44 22.10 11.43 13.68
CA THR A 44 22.83 10.16 13.75
C THR A 44 22.02 9.03 13.04
N PRO A 45 22.65 7.92 12.68
CA PRO A 45 21.94 6.76 12.15
C PRO A 45 20.84 6.26 13.09
N GLU A 46 21.05 6.35 14.40
CA GLU A 46 20.09 5.98 15.42
C GLU A 46 18.87 6.91 15.43
N ASP A 47 19.09 8.22 15.24
CA ASP A 47 18.02 9.21 15.13
C ASP A 47 17.17 8.96 13.88
N VAL A 48 17.79 8.70 12.75
CA VAL A 48 17.11 8.34 11.50
C VAL A 48 16.28 7.09 11.69
N LYS A 49 16.85 6.04 12.32
CA LYS A 49 16.14 4.79 12.61
C LYS A 49 14.93 4.99 13.51
N LYS A 50 15.00 5.88 14.50
CA LYS A 50 13.83 6.22 15.33
C LYS A 50 12.71 6.82 14.51
N VAL A 51 13.02 7.71 13.58
CA VAL A 51 12.02 8.30 12.67
C VAL A 51 11.42 7.24 11.75
N GLU A 52 12.25 6.38 11.14
CA GLU A 52 11.80 5.26 10.30
C GLU A 52 10.78 4.38 11.05
N GLN A 53 11.13 3.97 12.28
CA GLN A 53 10.27 3.12 13.12
C GLN A 53 9.00 3.84 13.56
N ALA A 54 9.09 5.13 13.92
CA ALA A 54 7.93 5.91 14.33
C ALA A 54 6.93 6.10 13.18
N PHE A 55 7.42 6.32 11.95
CA PHE A 55 6.54 6.42 10.78
C PHE A 55 5.90 5.07 10.46
N ALA A 56 6.68 3.99 10.40
CA ALA A 56 6.16 2.65 10.15
C ALA A 56 5.10 2.23 11.18
N ALA A 57 5.25 2.65 12.43
CA ALA A 57 4.29 2.36 13.50
C ALA A 57 2.92 3.02 13.28
N LEU A 58 2.82 4.10 12.49
CA LEU A 58 1.54 4.74 12.20
C LEU A 58 0.56 3.81 11.48
N ALA A 59 1.05 2.91 10.63
CA ALA A 59 0.22 1.93 9.93
C ALA A 59 -0.57 1.01 10.88
N GLY A 60 -0.03 0.74 12.07
CA GLY A 60 -0.71 -0.05 13.11
C GLY A 60 -1.54 0.80 14.10
N LYS A 61 -1.32 2.11 14.16
CA LYS A 61 -2.00 3.03 15.08
C LYS A 61 -3.17 3.75 14.46
N VAL A 62 -3.11 4.06 13.17
CA VAL A 62 -4.12 4.83 12.46
C VAL A 62 -4.85 3.92 11.47
N SER A 63 -6.05 3.49 11.81
CA SER A 63 -6.86 2.54 11.02
C SER A 63 -7.28 3.06 9.64
N LEU A 64 -7.16 4.38 9.41
CA LEU A 64 -7.43 5.01 8.11
C LEU A 64 -6.38 4.66 7.05
N ILE A 65 -5.19 4.25 7.47
CA ILE A 65 -4.12 3.83 6.56
C ILE A 65 -4.48 2.46 5.98
N LYS A 66 -4.71 2.44 4.68
CA LYS A 66 -5.06 1.23 3.92
C LYS A 66 -3.85 0.34 3.69
N ASP A 67 -2.72 0.98 3.38
CA ASP A 67 -1.45 0.32 3.08
C ASP A 67 -0.30 1.29 3.33
N PHE A 68 0.88 0.74 3.63
CA PHE A 68 2.07 1.50 3.94
C PHE A 68 3.31 0.75 3.46
N GLU A 69 4.13 1.44 2.67
CA GLU A 69 5.45 0.94 2.29
C GLU A 69 6.48 2.07 2.36
N TRP A 70 7.74 1.74 2.50
CA TRP A 70 8.82 2.72 2.48
C TRP A 70 10.14 2.11 2.06
N GLY A 71 11.07 2.96 1.66
CA GLY A 71 12.42 2.56 1.29
C GLY A 71 13.39 3.72 1.22
N LYS A 72 14.65 3.38 1.01
CA LYS A 72 15.74 4.34 0.79
C LYS A 72 16.05 4.46 -0.69
N ASN A 73 16.49 5.66 -1.10
CA ASN A 73 16.90 5.89 -2.47
C ASN A 73 18.08 4.99 -2.88
N THR A 74 17.93 4.32 -3.98
CA THR A 74 18.98 3.47 -4.60
C THR A 74 19.27 3.86 -6.05
N SER A 75 18.68 4.97 -6.54
CA SER A 75 18.88 5.43 -7.91
C SER A 75 20.33 5.88 -8.14
N PRO A 76 21.00 5.38 -9.19
CA PRO A 76 22.34 5.80 -9.55
C PRO A 76 22.37 7.15 -10.28
N GLU A 77 21.22 7.74 -10.62
CA GLU A 77 21.14 8.95 -11.42
C GLU A 77 21.51 10.24 -10.67
N ASN A 78 21.58 10.20 -9.33
CA ASN A 78 21.87 11.36 -8.47
C ASN A 78 20.91 12.56 -8.65
N LEU A 79 19.65 12.27 -9.01
CA LEU A 79 18.61 13.29 -9.23
C LEU A 79 17.69 13.47 -8.02
N ASN A 80 17.97 12.80 -6.91
CA ASN A 80 17.15 12.79 -5.70
C ASN A 80 17.25 14.06 -4.84
N GLN A 81 18.08 15.03 -5.19
CA GLN A 81 18.23 16.32 -4.50
C GLN A 81 18.44 16.20 -2.98
N GLY A 82 19.15 15.15 -2.56
CA GLY A 82 19.42 14.83 -1.16
C GLY A 82 18.27 14.14 -0.42
N LEU A 83 17.12 13.91 -1.06
CA LEU A 83 16.01 13.13 -0.50
C LEU A 83 16.40 11.65 -0.50
N THR A 84 16.50 11.06 0.68
CA THR A 84 17.06 9.72 0.87
C THR A 84 16.01 8.68 1.21
N HIS A 85 14.84 9.11 1.71
CA HIS A 85 13.77 8.21 2.15
C HIS A 85 12.48 8.52 1.42
N CYS A 86 11.77 7.49 1.02
CA CYS A 86 10.46 7.57 0.42
C CYS A 86 9.48 6.72 1.24
N PHE A 87 8.38 7.34 1.67
CA PHE A 87 7.27 6.68 2.35
C PHE A 87 6.02 6.82 1.49
N LEU A 88 5.31 5.73 1.30
CA LEU A 88 4.06 5.70 0.54
C LEU A 88 2.94 5.24 1.47
N VAL A 89 2.06 6.17 1.80
CA VAL A 89 0.86 5.90 2.60
C VAL A 89 -0.35 5.84 1.67
N THR A 90 -1.16 4.82 1.77
CA THR A 90 -2.34 4.63 0.94
C THR A 90 -3.61 4.84 1.74
N PHE A 91 -4.54 5.63 1.18
CA PHE A 91 -5.86 5.88 1.72
C PHE A 91 -6.95 5.49 0.72
N THR A 92 -8.17 5.31 1.20
CA THR A 92 -9.33 5.02 0.35
C THR A 92 -10.07 6.29 -0.10
N SER A 93 -9.83 7.43 0.57
CA SER A 93 -10.46 8.71 0.27
C SER A 93 -9.61 9.92 0.67
N ASP A 94 -9.90 11.09 0.10
CA ASP A 94 -9.33 12.37 0.55
C ASP A 94 -9.68 12.64 2.01
N LYS A 95 -10.90 12.30 2.43
CA LYS A 95 -11.37 12.48 3.80
C LYS A 95 -10.51 11.67 4.80
N ASP A 96 -10.13 10.44 4.46
CA ASP A 96 -9.28 9.61 5.31
C ASP A 96 -7.89 10.22 5.44
N ARG A 97 -7.29 10.69 4.34
CA ARG A 97 -6.02 11.40 4.36
C ARG A 97 -6.12 12.68 5.20
N ASP A 98 -7.15 13.51 5.03
CA ASP A 98 -7.32 14.77 5.76
C ASP A 98 -7.48 14.50 7.26
N THR A 99 -8.24 13.46 7.63
CA THR A 99 -8.38 13.02 9.03
C THR A 99 -7.06 12.50 9.60
N TYR A 100 -6.27 11.75 8.81
CA TYR A 100 -4.93 11.30 9.19
C TYR A 100 -4.00 12.48 9.49
N LEU A 101 -3.99 13.53 8.67
CA LEU A 101 -3.09 14.68 8.84
C LEU A 101 -3.30 15.40 10.18
N VAL A 102 -4.50 15.37 10.74
CA VAL A 102 -4.82 15.97 12.04
C VAL A 102 -4.88 14.95 13.18
N HIS A 103 -4.65 13.69 12.89
CA HIS A 103 -4.72 12.60 13.88
C HIS A 103 -3.65 12.78 14.96
N PRO A 104 -3.96 12.53 16.25
CA PRO A 104 -3.00 12.68 17.34
C PRO A 104 -1.70 11.89 17.16
N ASP A 105 -1.79 10.65 16.67
CA ASP A 105 -0.60 9.82 16.43
C ASP A 105 0.26 10.35 15.28
N HIS A 106 -0.34 10.92 14.22
CA HIS A 106 0.40 11.61 13.17
C HIS A 106 1.12 12.85 13.72
N LYS A 107 0.45 13.65 14.54
CA LYS A 107 1.06 14.82 15.18
C LYS A 107 2.23 14.41 16.09
N ALA A 108 2.07 13.34 16.86
CA ALA A 108 3.14 12.81 17.70
C ALA A 108 4.34 12.35 16.88
N PHE A 109 4.10 11.69 15.74
CA PHE A 109 5.16 11.34 14.78
C PHE A 109 5.89 12.59 14.26
N VAL A 110 5.16 13.63 13.87
CA VAL A 110 5.76 14.88 13.38
C VAL A 110 6.69 15.51 14.43
N GLU A 111 6.37 15.43 15.71
CA GLU A 111 7.26 15.90 16.79
C GLU A 111 8.54 15.07 16.89
N VAL A 112 8.49 13.78 16.63
CA VAL A 112 9.69 12.92 16.56
C VAL A 112 10.54 13.27 15.33
N LEU A 113 9.93 13.61 14.20
CA LEU A 113 10.60 13.94 12.95
C LEU A 113 11.29 15.31 12.97
N LYS A 114 10.62 16.34 13.48
CA LYS A 114 11.04 17.76 13.39
C LYS A 114 12.50 18.02 13.74
N PRO A 115 13.09 17.47 14.81
CA PRO A 115 14.48 17.74 15.16
C PRO A 115 15.48 17.30 14.10
N HIS A 116 15.12 16.29 13.30
CA HIS A 116 15.99 15.58 12.37
C HIS A 116 15.75 15.94 10.91
N LEU A 117 14.63 16.59 10.58
CA LEU A 117 14.23 16.89 9.22
C LEU A 117 14.95 18.13 8.69
N ASP A 118 15.64 17.99 7.53
CA ASP A 118 16.17 19.10 6.73
C ASP A 118 15.16 19.54 5.66
N LYS A 119 14.65 18.58 4.87
CA LYS A 119 13.70 18.84 3.77
C LYS A 119 12.65 17.75 3.69
N VAL A 120 11.42 18.16 3.39
CA VAL A 120 10.32 17.26 3.08
C VAL A 120 9.67 17.64 1.76
N THR A 121 9.29 16.62 1.00
CA THR A 121 8.46 16.78 -0.20
C THR A 121 7.26 15.86 -0.05
N VAL A 122 6.07 16.38 -0.28
CA VAL A 122 4.81 15.62 -0.22
C VAL A 122 4.11 15.71 -1.56
N LEU A 123 3.62 14.58 -2.03
CA LEU A 123 2.87 14.45 -3.27
C LEU A 123 1.68 13.53 -3.05
N ASP A 124 0.50 13.97 -3.47
CA ASP A 124 -0.70 13.14 -3.43
C ASP A 124 -1.22 12.91 -4.85
N TYR A 125 -1.64 11.67 -5.13
CA TYR A 125 -2.27 11.34 -6.40
C TYR A 125 -3.22 10.16 -6.27
N TRP A 126 -4.21 10.12 -7.16
CA TRP A 126 -5.10 8.97 -7.29
C TRP A 126 -4.48 7.93 -8.22
N ALA A 127 -4.17 6.74 -7.66
CA ALA A 127 -3.71 5.59 -8.44
C ALA A 127 -4.90 4.75 -8.90
N GLY A 128 -4.72 4.14 -10.07
CA GLY A 128 -5.74 3.33 -10.72
C GLY A 128 -6.16 3.97 -12.05
N LYS A 129 -6.28 3.14 -13.05
CA LYS A 129 -6.69 3.52 -14.40
C LYS A 129 -8.17 3.30 -14.58
#